data_d105a59e0ffcca55f9d6dcc5940d028b
#
_entry.id   d105a59e0ffcca55f9d6dcc5940d028b
#
_cell.length_a   1.000
_cell.length_b   1.000
_cell.length_c   1.000
_cell.angle_alpha   90.00
_cell.angle_beta   90.00
_cell.angle_gamma   90.00
#
_symmetry.space_group_name_H-M   'P 1'
#
loop_
_entity.id
_entity.type
_entity.pdbx_description
1 polymer ?
#
loop_
_entity_poly.entity_id
_entity_poly.type
_entity_poly.pdbx_seq_one_letter_code
_entity_poly.pdbx_strand_id
1 'polypeptide(L)' 'MALRYHIFAGTNAQARHLASIMCMEPGEWRYVHSEEGLIGLRGGVVLCYGTWKDFPDKDKVLTRAKINEMHILEVS' A
#
# COMPACT_ATOMS: atom_id res chain seq x y z
N MET A 1 7.03 -5.89 -16.16
CA MET A 1 5.71 -5.29 -15.93
C MET A 1 5.77 -4.25 -14.82
N ALA A 2 5.07 -3.16 -14.97
CA ALA A 2 5.13 -2.10 -13.98
C ALA A 2 4.41 -2.50 -12.69
N LEU A 3 4.96 -2.05 -11.56
CA LEU A 3 4.36 -2.20 -10.26
C LEU A 3 3.04 -1.43 -10.21
N ARG A 4 1.96 -2.08 -9.84
CA ARG A 4 0.63 -1.47 -9.86
C ARG A 4 0.06 -1.17 -8.48
N TYR A 5 0.35 -2.02 -7.51
CA TYR A 5 -0.31 -1.96 -6.22
C TYR A 5 0.70 -1.76 -5.11
N HIS A 6 0.36 -0.85 -4.21
CA HIS A 6 1.14 -0.61 -3.02
C HIS A 6 0.25 -0.99 -1.84
N ILE A 7 0.62 -2.04 -1.11
CA ILE A 7 -0.21 -2.54 -0.02
C ILE A 7 0.30 -1.93 1.28
N PHE A 8 -0.54 -1.08 1.88
CA PHE A 8 -0.26 -0.50 3.18
C PHE A 8 -1.00 -1.30 4.24
N ALA A 9 -0.27 -2.09 5.00
CA ALA A 9 -0.83 -2.97 6.01
C ALA A 9 -0.06 -2.82 7.32
N GLY A 10 -0.60 -3.37 8.39
CA GLY A 10 0.06 -3.30 9.68
C GLY A 10 1.35 -4.13 9.71
N THR A 11 1.41 -5.21 8.95
CA THR A 11 2.60 -6.07 8.87
C THR A 11 2.81 -6.57 7.45
N ASN A 12 4.04 -7.02 7.18
CA ASN A 12 4.37 -7.61 5.89
C ASN A 12 3.56 -8.89 5.65
N ALA A 13 3.30 -9.66 6.70
CA ALA A 13 2.49 -10.88 6.59
C ALA A 13 1.07 -10.56 6.11
N GLN A 14 0.49 -9.47 6.62
CA GLN A 14 -0.83 -9.03 6.18
C GLN A 14 -0.82 -8.61 4.71
N ALA A 15 0.23 -7.90 4.30
CA ALA A 15 0.35 -7.49 2.90
C ALA A 15 0.42 -8.71 1.97
N ARG A 16 1.20 -9.71 2.34
CA ARG A 16 1.30 -10.96 1.57
C ARG A 16 -0.03 -11.70 1.52
N HIS A 17 -0.76 -11.69 2.63
CA HIS A 17 -2.06 -12.35 2.70
C HIS A 17 -3.04 -11.71 1.70
N LEU A 18 -3.09 -10.38 1.67
CA LEU A 18 -3.95 -9.68 0.72
C LEU A 18 -3.55 -9.98 -0.72
N ALA A 19 -2.25 -9.93 -1.01
CA ALA A 19 -1.77 -10.24 -2.36
C ALA A 19 -2.18 -11.64 -2.79
N SER A 20 -2.13 -12.60 -1.87
CA SER A 20 -2.55 -13.97 -2.14
C SER A 20 -4.05 -14.05 -2.42
N ILE A 21 -4.88 -13.39 -1.61
CA ILE A 21 -6.32 -13.38 -1.81
C ILE A 21 -6.70 -12.79 -3.18
N MET A 22 -5.99 -11.73 -3.58
CA MET A 22 -6.27 -11.03 -4.83
C MET A 22 -5.52 -11.63 -6.02
N CYS A 23 -4.81 -12.74 -5.82
CA CYS A 23 -4.06 -13.44 -6.86
C CYS A 23 -3.06 -12.53 -7.58
N MET A 24 -2.40 -11.65 -6.82
CA MET A 24 -1.37 -10.77 -7.38
C MET A 24 -0.06 -11.49 -7.61
N GLU A 25 0.57 -11.20 -8.73
CA GLU A 25 1.90 -11.71 -9.03
C GLU A 25 2.97 -10.97 -8.23
N PRO A 26 4.11 -11.60 -7.92
CA PRO A 26 5.15 -10.96 -7.11
C PRO A 26 5.64 -9.60 -7.64
N GLY A 27 5.60 -9.38 -8.93
CA GLY A 27 6.04 -8.11 -9.52
C GLY A 27 4.97 -7.04 -9.58
N GLU A 28 3.73 -7.35 -9.18
CA GLU A 28 2.61 -6.43 -9.28
C GLU A 28 2.37 -5.58 -8.03
N TRP A 29 2.93 -5.97 -6.90
CA TRP A 29 2.66 -5.30 -5.65
C TRP A 29 3.92 -5.18 -4.80
N ARG A 30 3.88 -4.25 -3.86
CA ARG A 30 4.92 -4.15 -2.84
C ARG A 30 4.29 -3.72 -1.52
N TYR A 31 4.95 -4.08 -0.44
CA TYR A 31 4.53 -3.68 0.89
C TYR A 31 5.03 -2.27 1.16
N VAL A 32 4.13 -1.42 1.65
CA VAL A 32 4.45 -0.05 2.05
C VAL A 32 4.30 0.04 3.57
N HIS A 33 5.36 0.44 4.25
CA HIS A 33 5.34 0.59 5.70
C HIS A 33 5.79 1.97 6.16
N SER A 34 6.04 2.88 5.24
CA SER A 34 6.43 4.24 5.58
C SER A 34 6.18 5.17 4.39
N GLU A 35 6.19 6.47 4.68
CA GLU A 35 6.07 7.50 3.65
C GLU A 35 7.15 7.35 2.57
N GLU A 36 8.35 6.93 2.97
CA GLU A 36 9.47 6.78 2.04
C GLU A 36 9.16 5.82 0.91
N GLY A 37 8.33 4.82 1.15
CA GLY A 37 7.95 3.86 0.12
C GLY A 37 7.17 4.48 -1.02
N LEU A 38 6.62 5.68 -0.83
CA LEU A 38 5.82 6.39 -1.83
C LEU A 38 6.54 7.56 -2.46
N ILE A 39 7.74 7.92 -1.99
CA ILE A 39 8.49 9.04 -2.55
C ILE A 39 8.87 8.74 -4.00
N GLY A 40 8.62 9.72 -4.87
CA GLY A 40 8.95 9.58 -6.28
C GLY A 40 7.92 8.85 -7.13
N LEU A 41 6.87 8.32 -6.50
CA LEU A 41 5.80 7.64 -7.22
C LEU A 41 4.70 8.61 -7.61
N ARG A 42 4.04 8.33 -8.72
CA ARG A 42 2.91 9.15 -9.18
C ARG A 42 1.86 8.24 -9.79
N GLY A 43 0.63 8.40 -9.31
CA GLY A 43 -0.46 7.53 -9.72
C GLY A 43 -0.34 6.15 -9.12
N GLY A 44 -1.25 5.27 -9.49
CA GLY A 44 -1.31 3.91 -8.96
C GLY A 44 -2.31 3.79 -7.83
N VAL A 45 -2.26 2.68 -7.12
CA VAL A 45 -3.25 2.33 -6.10
C VAL A 45 -2.57 1.96 -4.79
N VAL A 46 -3.07 2.53 -3.69
CA VAL A 46 -2.67 2.14 -2.34
C VAL A 46 -3.84 1.36 -1.72
N LEU A 47 -3.57 0.11 -1.34
CA LEU A 47 -4.56 -0.75 -0.69
C LEU A 47 -4.27 -0.80 0.81
N CYS A 48 -5.22 -0.34 1.62
CA CYS A 48 -5.08 -0.34 3.07
C CYS A 48 -5.75 -1.61 3.61
N TYR A 49 -4.99 -2.46 4.28
CA TYR A 49 -5.47 -3.77 4.71
C TYR A 49 -4.98 -4.13 6.11
N GLY A 50 -5.76 -4.94 6.80
CA GLY A 50 -5.39 -5.45 8.11
C GLY A 50 -5.36 -4.36 9.18
N THR A 51 -4.30 -4.33 9.98
CA THR A 51 -4.17 -3.40 11.10
C THR A 51 -3.48 -2.10 10.71
N TRP A 52 -3.65 -1.66 9.47
CA TRP A 52 -3.00 -0.43 9.00
C TRP A 52 -3.39 0.81 9.82
N LYS A 53 -4.59 0.83 10.40
CA LYS A 53 -5.04 1.96 11.21
C LYS A 53 -4.24 2.14 12.48
N ASP A 54 -3.60 1.08 12.95
CA ASP A 54 -2.76 1.11 14.15
C ASP A 54 -1.32 1.52 13.83
N PHE A 55 -1.02 1.71 12.57
CA PHE A 55 0.33 2.07 12.15
C PHE A 55 0.63 3.52 12.54
N PRO A 56 1.76 3.79 13.25
CA PRO A 56 2.05 5.12 13.76
C PRO A 56 2.12 6.20 12.68
N ASP A 57 2.60 5.87 11.51
CA ASP A 57 2.80 6.84 10.42
C ASP A 57 1.69 6.82 9.38
N LYS A 58 0.53 6.24 9.72
CA LYS A 58 -0.56 6.09 8.74
C LYS A 58 -0.95 7.41 8.08
N ASP A 59 -1.03 8.49 8.86
CA ASP A 59 -1.44 9.78 8.31
C ASP A 59 -0.41 10.32 7.32
N LYS A 60 0.88 10.11 7.58
CA LYS A 60 1.95 10.52 6.68
C LYS A 60 1.89 9.73 5.38
N VAL A 61 1.66 8.43 5.47
CA VAL A 61 1.57 7.56 4.30
C VAL A 61 0.38 7.97 3.43
N LEU A 62 -0.78 8.17 4.04
CA LEU A 62 -1.99 8.53 3.30
C LEU A 62 -1.88 9.93 2.70
N THR A 63 -1.27 10.88 3.42
CA THR A 63 -1.06 12.22 2.90
C THR A 63 -0.14 12.19 1.69
N ARG A 64 0.94 11.41 1.76
CA ARG A 64 1.86 11.28 0.63
C ARG A 64 1.17 10.65 -0.57
N ALA A 65 0.33 9.65 -0.34
CA ALA A 65 -0.42 9.03 -1.43
C ALA A 65 -1.34 10.04 -2.12
N LYS A 66 -1.99 10.91 -1.36
CA LYS A 66 -2.84 11.97 -1.94
C LYS A 66 -2.03 12.96 -2.75
N ILE A 67 -0.87 13.38 -2.24
CA ILE A 67 0.02 14.30 -2.95
C ILE A 67 0.49 13.67 -4.27
N ASN A 68 0.73 12.37 -4.27
CA ASN A 68 1.19 11.63 -5.44
C ASN A 68 0.05 11.25 -6.40
N GLU A 69 -1.16 11.72 -6.13
CA GLU A 69 -2.35 11.45 -6.96
C GLU A 69 -2.66 9.96 -7.08
N MET A 70 -2.46 9.22 -5.99
CA MET A 70 -2.73 7.79 -5.95
C MET A 70 -4.15 7.53 -5.45
N HIS A 71 -4.76 6.45 -5.94
CA HIS A 71 -6.04 6.00 -5.42
C HIS A 71 -5.81 5.25 -4.10
N ILE A 72 -6.60 5.59 -3.08
CA ILE A 72 -6.52 4.96 -1.77
C ILE A 72 -7.80 4.15 -1.56
N LEU A 73 -7.65 2.84 -1.36
CA LEU A 73 -8.77 1.94 -1.13
C LEU A 73 -8.58 1.19 0.18
N GLU A 74 -9.62 1.15 1.00
CA GLU A 74 -9.63 0.31 2.19
C GLU A 74 -10.16 -1.06 1.83
N VAL A 75 -9.39 -2.09 2.18
CA VAL A 75 -9.79 -3.48 1.97
C VAL A 75 -9.92 -4.11 3.34
N SER A 76 -11.09 -4.64 3.65
CA SER A 76 -11.32 -5.27 4.95
C SER A 76 -11.55 -6.76 4.84
#